data_352c1f8987881543a5a665d16171e264
#
_entry.id   352c1f8987881543a5a665d16171e264
#
_cell.length_a   1.000
_cell.length_b   1.000
_cell.length_c   1.000
_cell.angle_alpha   90.00
_cell.angle_beta   90.00
_cell.angle_gamma   90.00
#
_symmetry.space_group_name_H-M   'P 1'
#
loop_
_entity.id
_entity.type
_entity.pdbx_description
1 polymer ?
#
loop_
_entity_poly.entity_id
_entity_poly.type
_entity_poly.pdbx_seq_one_letter_code
_entity_poly.pdbx_strand_id
1 'polypeptide(L)'
;YSSAASDVYKRQIWYMNYTGKKKPWYRIDNFLGRVPHDQISGIYNQCHILLKTSILESFSYPPLEMMATGGFVVAVPNGGNAEFLRDGSNCLLYGRGDIDAAVSCINRIVNDHGLRETLYDGGLKTAEERDWSKLTDKVVRLYD
;
A
#
# COMPACT_ATOMS: atom_id res chain seq x y z
N TYR A 1 11.67 8.05 37.80
CA TYR A 1 10.57 8.36 36.88
C TYR A 1 10.90 7.81 35.51
N SER A 2 10.11 6.86 35.11
CA SER A 2 10.23 6.06 33.94
C SER A 2 10.23 6.88 32.64
N SER A 3 11.20 6.65 31.81
CA SER A 3 11.41 7.13 30.45
C SER A 3 10.36 6.62 29.44
N ALA A 4 9.10 6.53 29.83
CA ALA A 4 8.01 6.14 28.90
C ALA A 4 7.63 7.22 27.88
N ALA A 5 8.34 8.35 27.88
CA ALA A 5 8.11 9.45 26.92
C ALA A 5 9.07 9.45 25.72
N SER A 6 9.96 8.47 25.58
CA SER A 6 10.95 8.45 24.49
C SER A 6 10.65 7.50 23.36
N ASP A 7 9.60 6.70 23.44
CA ASP A 7 9.11 5.90 22.32
C ASP A 7 8.11 6.71 21.47
N VAL A 8 8.51 7.90 21.08
CA VAL A 8 7.99 8.48 19.86
C VAL A 8 8.49 7.55 18.76
N TYR A 9 7.64 6.64 18.33
CA TYR A 9 7.88 5.78 17.18
C TYR A 9 8.44 6.64 16.05
N LYS A 10 9.73 6.52 15.78
CA LYS A 10 10.37 7.20 14.65
C LYS A 10 9.74 6.58 13.41
N ARG A 11 8.73 7.25 12.87
CA ARG A 11 8.12 6.86 11.60
C ARG A 11 9.24 6.82 10.56
N GLN A 12 9.42 5.68 9.93
CA GLN A 12 10.41 5.47 8.89
C GLN A 12 9.77 5.58 7.52
N ILE A 13 10.47 6.20 6.59
CA ILE A 13 10.08 6.28 5.19
C ILE A 13 10.99 5.33 4.41
N TRP A 14 10.36 4.30 3.85
CA TRP A 14 10.99 3.35 2.95
C TRP A 14 10.62 3.71 1.52
N TYR A 15 11.61 3.82 0.67
CA TYR A 15 11.42 4.22 -0.71
C TYR A 15 11.94 3.16 -1.66
N MET A 16 11.06 2.69 -2.54
CA MET A 16 11.36 1.73 -3.58
C MET A 16 11.02 2.32 -4.95
N ASN A 17 11.89 2.17 -5.93
CA ASN A 17 11.62 2.53 -7.31
C ASN A 17 12.25 1.57 -8.31
N TYR A 18 11.63 1.43 -9.47
CA TYR A 18 12.10 0.52 -10.51
C TYR A 18 13.36 1.00 -11.23
N THR A 19 13.66 2.28 -11.22
CA THR A 19 14.82 2.83 -11.93
C THR A 19 16.12 2.68 -11.15
N GLY A 20 16.04 2.49 -9.86
CA GLY A 20 17.18 2.20 -8.97
C GLY A 20 18.24 3.32 -8.84
N LYS A 21 18.14 4.39 -9.63
CA LYS A 21 19.28 5.27 -9.91
C LYS A 21 19.29 6.60 -9.19
N LYS A 22 18.19 7.07 -8.60
CA LYS A 22 18.17 8.37 -7.94
C LYS A 22 17.42 8.31 -6.62
N LYS A 23 18.15 8.59 -5.55
CA LYS A 23 17.57 8.94 -4.26
C LYS A 23 16.75 10.23 -4.42
N PRO A 24 15.50 10.29 -3.92
CA PRO A 24 14.73 11.54 -3.95
C PRO A 24 15.40 12.63 -3.11
N TRP A 25 15.05 13.87 -3.38
CA TRP A 25 15.60 15.05 -2.68
C TRP A 25 15.06 15.18 -1.24
N TYR A 26 13.95 14.54 -0.91
CA TYR A 26 13.36 14.55 0.42
C TYR A 26 13.96 13.46 1.31
N ARG A 27 13.75 13.59 2.62
CA ARG A 27 14.24 12.62 3.60
C ARG A 27 13.60 11.24 3.36
N ILE A 28 14.44 10.23 3.30
CA ILE A 28 14.08 8.82 3.37
C ILE A 28 15.03 8.12 4.35
N ASP A 29 14.50 7.17 5.08
CA ASP A 29 15.29 6.41 6.05
C ASP A 29 15.90 5.16 5.38
N ASN A 30 15.15 4.49 4.50
CA ASN A 30 15.59 3.32 3.78
C ASN A 30 15.37 3.47 2.26
N PHE A 31 16.45 3.58 1.51
CA PHE A 31 16.42 3.57 0.05
C PHE A 31 16.71 2.19 -0.49
N LEU A 32 15.69 1.53 -1.02
CA LEU A 32 15.77 0.13 -1.46
C LEU A 32 16.14 -0.02 -2.94
N GLY A 33 15.94 1.04 -3.74
CA GLY A 33 16.15 0.96 -5.17
C GLY A 33 15.23 -0.07 -5.84
N ARG A 34 15.80 -0.85 -6.77
CA ARG A 34 15.10 -1.97 -7.40
C ARG A 34 15.23 -3.21 -6.52
N VAL A 35 14.10 -3.76 -6.12
CA VAL A 35 14.00 -4.96 -5.29
C VAL A 35 13.64 -6.16 -6.17
N PRO A 36 14.33 -7.31 -6.03
CA PRO A 36 13.91 -8.56 -6.65
C PRO A 36 12.50 -8.96 -6.20
N HIS A 37 11.73 -9.58 -7.10
CA HIS A 37 10.31 -9.89 -6.84
C HIS A 37 10.10 -10.82 -5.64
N ASP A 38 10.99 -11.80 -5.47
CA ASP A 38 10.98 -12.76 -4.36
C ASP A 38 11.26 -12.15 -2.99
N GLN A 39 11.79 -10.92 -2.94
CA GLN A 39 12.09 -10.20 -1.70
C GLN A 39 11.03 -9.14 -1.34
N ILE A 40 10.10 -8.83 -2.25
CA ILE A 40 9.12 -7.75 -2.08
C ILE A 40 8.20 -8.02 -0.88
N SER A 41 7.72 -9.25 -0.71
CA SER A 41 6.84 -9.61 0.42
C SER A 41 7.50 -9.38 1.78
N GLY A 42 8.81 -9.67 1.89
CA GLY A 42 9.58 -9.41 3.10
C GLY A 42 9.69 -7.93 3.45
N ILE A 43 9.68 -7.04 2.44
CA ILE A 43 9.67 -5.60 2.64
C ILE A 43 8.28 -5.13 3.10
N TYR A 44 7.22 -5.55 2.43
CA TYR A 44 5.86 -5.17 2.81
C TYR A 44 5.52 -5.63 4.24
N ASN A 45 5.96 -6.81 4.66
CA ASN A 45 5.79 -7.30 6.03
C ASN A 45 6.47 -6.43 7.11
N GLN A 46 7.43 -5.58 6.73
CA GLN A 46 8.09 -4.64 7.63
C GLN A 46 7.48 -3.24 7.58
N CYS A 47 6.55 -3.00 6.66
CA CYS A 47 5.89 -1.71 6.46
C CYS A 47 4.44 -1.77 6.92
N HIS A 48 3.92 -0.66 7.44
CA HIS A 48 2.53 -0.58 7.89
C HIS A 48 1.61 0.06 6.84
N ILE A 49 2.11 1.05 6.11
CA ILE A 49 1.32 1.83 5.16
C ILE A 49 2.08 1.95 3.84
N LEU A 50 1.43 1.61 2.75
CA LEU A 50 1.86 1.94 1.40
C LEU A 50 1.25 3.27 0.97
N LEU A 51 2.09 4.26 0.69
CA LEU A 51 1.67 5.49 0.01
C LEU A 51 1.97 5.38 -1.48
N LYS A 52 0.93 5.24 -2.29
CA LYS A 52 1.02 5.08 -3.74
C LYS A 52 0.62 6.37 -4.44
N THR A 53 1.58 7.01 -5.12
CA THR A 53 1.42 8.33 -5.75
C THR A 53 1.27 8.28 -7.27
N SER A 54 1.34 7.09 -7.87
CA SER A 54 1.24 6.91 -9.33
C SER A 54 -0.11 7.33 -9.87
N ILE A 55 -0.10 8.10 -10.93
CA ILE A 55 -1.29 8.65 -11.59
C ILE A 55 -1.68 7.87 -12.85
N LEU A 56 -0.78 7.06 -13.38
CA LEU A 56 -0.99 6.26 -14.58
C LEU A 56 -0.36 4.88 -14.40
N GLU A 57 -1.18 3.86 -14.47
CA GLU A 57 -0.77 2.45 -14.43
C GLU A 57 -1.77 1.61 -15.22
N SER A 58 -1.31 0.53 -15.85
CA SER A 58 -2.18 -0.46 -16.51
C SER A 58 -2.85 -1.37 -15.48
N PHE A 59 -2.06 -1.83 -14.49
CA PHE A 59 -2.52 -2.56 -13.31
C PHE A 59 -1.59 -2.27 -12.13
N SER A 60 -2.15 -2.04 -10.96
CA SER A 60 -1.39 -1.62 -9.79
C SER A 60 -1.20 -2.78 -8.80
N TYR A 61 -0.14 -3.58 -8.97
CA TYR A 61 0.19 -4.67 -8.06
C TYR A 61 0.57 -4.24 -6.63
N PRO A 62 1.38 -3.19 -6.39
CA PRO A 62 1.82 -2.83 -5.05
C PRO A 62 0.71 -2.68 -4.00
N PRO A 63 -0.46 -2.09 -4.28
CA PRO A 63 -1.57 -2.09 -3.34
C PRO A 63 -2.07 -3.50 -2.98
N LEU A 64 -2.19 -4.42 -3.94
CA LEU A 64 -2.62 -5.79 -3.66
C LEU A 64 -1.58 -6.56 -2.85
N GLU A 65 -0.29 -6.38 -3.16
CA GLU A 65 0.82 -6.98 -2.43
C GLU A 65 0.85 -6.49 -0.98
N MET A 66 0.63 -5.18 -0.76
CA MET A 66 0.53 -4.62 0.59
C MET A 66 -0.67 -5.15 1.35
N MET A 67 -1.84 -5.23 0.71
CA MET A 67 -3.06 -5.80 1.30
C MET A 67 -2.87 -7.28 1.66
N ALA A 68 -2.19 -8.06 0.83
CA ALA A 68 -1.91 -9.48 1.09
C ALA A 68 -1.02 -9.70 2.32
N THR A 69 -0.20 -8.71 2.69
CA THR A 69 0.61 -8.74 3.92
C THR A 69 -0.09 -8.12 5.14
N GLY A 70 -1.36 -7.73 5.00
CA GLY A 70 -2.14 -7.10 6.07
C GLY A 70 -1.81 -5.61 6.29
N GLY A 71 -1.07 -4.99 5.39
CA GLY A 71 -0.76 -3.56 5.46
C GLY A 71 -1.86 -2.67 4.87
N PHE A 72 -1.77 -1.38 5.17
CA PHE A 72 -2.76 -0.39 4.75
C PHE A 72 -2.30 0.33 3.47
N VAL A 73 -3.27 0.74 2.66
CA VAL A 73 -3.02 1.44 1.40
C VAL A 73 -3.61 2.84 1.42
N VAL A 74 -2.79 3.82 1.07
CA VAL A 74 -3.19 5.20 0.77
C VAL A 74 -2.76 5.50 -0.66
N ALA A 75 -3.69 5.80 -1.56
CA ALA A 75 -3.40 5.85 -2.98
C ALA A 75 -4.12 6.97 -3.73
N VAL A 76 -3.53 7.39 -4.85
CA VAL A 76 -4.23 8.19 -5.88
C VAL A 76 -5.02 7.21 -6.77
N PRO A 77 -6.34 7.44 -6.97
CA PRO A 77 -7.11 6.63 -7.90
C PRO A 77 -6.62 6.81 -9.34
N ASN A 78 -6.46 5.70 -10.06
CA ASN A 78 -6.09 5.68 -11.47
C ASN A 78 -6.71 4.48 -12.19
N GLY A 79 -6.56 4.40 -13.52
CA GLY A 79 -7.14 3.30 -14.31
C GLY A 79 -6.70 1.90 -13.90
N GLY A 80 -5.47 1.77 -13.38
CA GLY A 80 -4.91 0.48 -12.98
C GLY A 80 -5.33 -0.02 -11.59
N ASN A 81 -5.93 0.82 -10.77
CA ASN A 81 -6.34 0.45 -9.41
C ASN A 81 -7.82 0.66 -9.11
N ALA A 82 -8.55 1.44 -9.92
CA ALA A 82 -9.97 1.73 -9.75
C ALA A 82 -10.86 0.48 -9.77
N GLU A 83 -10.38 -0.59 -10.38
CA GLU A 83 -11.10 -1.86 -10.45
C GLU A 83 -11.24 -2.54 -9.08
N PHE A 84 -10.30 -2.33 -8.15
CA PHE A 84 -10.29 -3.03 -6.87
C PHE A 84 -10.15 -2.13 -5.63
N LEU A 85 -9.62 -0.92 -5.74
CA LEU A 85 -9.57 0.01 -4.61
C LEU A 85 -10.93 0.62 -4.32
N ARG A 86 -11.33 0.61 -3.04
CA ARG A 86 -12.58 1.16 -2.53
C ARG A 86 -12.29 2.00 -1.30
N ASP A 87 -12.45 3.31 -1.45
CA ASP A 87 -12.20 4.27 -0.38
C ASP A 87 -13.02 3.97 0.88
N GLY A 88 -12.37 4.01 2.04
CA GLY A 88 -12.96 3.70 3.34
C GLY A 88 -13.30 2.23 3.58
N SER A 89 -13.10 1.34 2.60
CA SER A 89 -13.42 -0.09 2.70
C SER A 89 -12.17 -0.97 2.71
N ASN A 90 -11.25 -0.80 1.75
CA ASN A 90 -10.01 -1.56 1.68
C ASN A 90 -8.76 -0.68 1.52
N CYS A 91 -8.95 0.62 1.36
CA CYS A 91 -7.90 1.62 1.25
C CYS A 91 -8.44 3.00 1.64
N LEU A 92 -7.55 4.00 1.69
CA LEU A 92 -7.95 5.40 1.64
C LEU A 92 -7.42 6.02 0.35
N LEU A 93 -8.29 6.80 -0.31
CA LEU A 93 -7.96 7.49 -1.55
C LEU A 93 -7.80 8.99 -1.32
N TYR A 94 -6.91 9.61 -2.08
CA TYR A 94 -6.71 11.05 -2.06
C TYR A 94 -6.54 11.60 -3.47
N GLY A 95 -6.83 12.91 -3.64
CA GLY A 95 -6.74 13.58 -4.93
C GLY A 95 -5.30 13.72 -5.42
N ARG A 96 -5.11 13.68 -6.73
CA ARG A 96 -3.80 13.92 -7.35
C ARG A 96 -3.21 15.26 -6.88
N GLY A 97 -2.00 15.24 -6.30
CA GLY A 97 -1.30 16.42 -5.83
C GLY A 97 -1.81 17.00 -4.50
N ASP A 98 -2.84 16.39 -3.92
CA ASP A 98 -3.40 16.82 -2.63
C ASP A 98 -2.59 16.21 -1.47
N ILE A 99 -1.54 16.92 -1.08
CA ILE A 99 -0.62 16.49 -0.01
C ILE A 99 -1.35 16.48 1.34
N ASP A 100 -2.21 17.45 1.61
CA ASP A 100 -2.92 17.58 2.89
C ASP A 100 -3.90 16.41 3.06
N ALA A 101 -4.61 16.03 1.99
CA ALA A 101 -5.49 14.86 2.01
C ALA A 101 -4.67 13.56 2.21
N ALA A 102 -3.51 13.40 1.57
CA ALA A 102 -2.64 12.25 1.79
C ALA A 102 -2.19 12.13 3.26
N VAL A 103 -1.75 13.24 3.86
CA VAL A 103 -1.36 13.32 5.27
C VAL A 103 -2.55 13.01 6.18
N SER A 104 -3.73 13.54 5.87
CA SER A 104 -4.97 13.25 6.60
C SER A 104 -5.31 11.76 6.56
N CYS A 105 -5.22 11.11 5.40
CA CYS A 105 -5.44 9.66 5.26
C CYS A 105 -4.49 8.86 6.16
N ILE A 106 -3.19 9.18 6.14
CA ILE A 106 -2.20 8.51 6.99
C ILE A 106 -2.52 8.70 8.48
N ASN A 107 -2.85 9.93 8.90
CA ASN A 107 -3.18 10.23 10.29
C ASN A 107 -4.47 9.52 10.74
N ARG A 108 -5.47 9.38 9.88
CA ARG A 108 -6.68 8.59 10.17
C ARG A 108 -6.33 7.14 10.44
N ILE A 109 -5.54 6.51 9.58
CA ILE A 109 -5.08 5.11 9.80
C ILE A 109 -4.34 4.98 11.13
N VAL A 110 -3.45 5.92 11.46
CA VAL A 110 -2.66 5.87 12.70
C VAL A 110 -3.53 5.99 13.95
N ASN A 111 -4.56 6.84 13.93
CA ASN A 111 -5.30 7.22 15.12
C ASN A 111 -6.66 6.52 15.28
N ASP A 112 -7.20 5.91 14.22
CA ASP A 112 -8.52 5.27 14.23
C ASP A 112 -8.39 3.75 14.15
N HIS A 113 -8.67 3.07 15.28
CA HIS A 113 -8.61 1.61 15.38
C HIS A 113 -9.69 0.94 14.55
N GLY A 114 -10.94 1.44 14.61
CA GLY A 114 -12.06 0.84 13.85
C GLY A 114 -11.87 0.96 12.34
N LEU A 115 -11.29 2.09 11.90
CA LEU A 115 -10.91 2.23 10.50
C LEU A 115 -9.85 1.19 10.10
N ARG A 116 -8.82 0.97 10.95
CA ARG A 116 -7.80 -0.05 10.65
C ARG A 116 -8.40 -1.44 10.51
N GLU A 117 -9.33 -1.84 11.39
CA GLU A 117 -10.02 -3.14 11.29
C GLU A 117 -10.77 -3.25 9.97
N THR A 118 -11.53 -2.23 9.60
CA THR A 118 -12.26 -2.21 8.32
C THR A 118 -11.33 -2.34 7.12
N LEU A 119 -10.25 -1.55 7.08
CA LEU A 119 -9.30 -1.55 5.98
C LEU A 119 -8.49 -2.85 5.91
N TYR A 120 -8.16 -3.45 7.04
CA TYR A 120 -7.46 -4.73 7.13
C TYR A 120 -8.30 -5.86 6.54
N ASP A 121 -9.53 -6.01 7.02
CA ASP A 121 -10.44 -7.07 6.55
C ASP A 121 -10.77 -6.89 5.06
N GLY A 122 -11.07 -5.65 4.64
CA GLY A 122 -11.35 -5.33 3.26
C GLY A 122 -10.13 -5.53 2.34
N GLY A 123 -8.94 -5.22 2.83
CA GLY A 123 -7.68 -5.42 2.11
C GLY A 123 -7.37 -6.89 1.89
N LEU A 124 -7.39 -7.70 2.94
CA LEU A 124 -7.16 -9.15 2.84
C LEU A 124 -8.16 -9.82 1.90
N LYS A 125 -9.44 -9.51 2.05
CA LYS A 125 -10.49 -10.02 1.15
C LYS A 125 -10.20 -9.66 -0.31
N THR A 126 -9.83 -8.40 -0.57
CA THR A 126 -9.51 -7.93 -1.93
C THR A 126 -8.32 -8.67 -2.52
N ALA A 127 -7.24 -8.87 -1.74
CA ALA A 127 -6.07 -9.62 -2.18
C ALA A 127 -6.42 -11.08 -2.46
N GLU A 128 -7.20 -11.72 -1.58
CA GLU A 128 -7.64 -13.11 -1.73
C GLU A 128 -8.51 -13.33 -2.96
N GLU A 129 -9.44 -12.41 -3.27
CA GLU A 129 -10.31 -12.48 -4.45
C GLU A 129 -9.52 -12.37 -5.76
N ARG A 130 -8.31 -11.80 -5.72
CA ARG A 130 -7.42 -11.60 -6.87
C ARG A 130 -6.20 -12.51 -6.88
N ASP A 131 -6.21 -13.53 -6.05
CA ASP A 131 -5.19 -14.57 -6.10
C ASP A 131 -5.22 -15.30 -7.45
N TRP A 132 -4.05 -15.53 -8.02
CA TRP A 132 -3.90 -16.20 -9.32
C TRP A 132 -4.53 -17.60 -9.33
N SER A 133 -4.50 -18.32 -8.23
CA SER A 133 -5.14 -19.63 -8.14
C SER A 133 -6.65 -19.57 -8.41
N LYS A 134 -7.30 -18.49 -7.97
CA LYS A 134 -8.74 -18.25 -8.20
C LYS A 134 -9.04 -17.65 -9.57
N LEU A 135 -8.09 -16.86 -10.12
CA LEU A 135 -8.27 -16.25 -11.43
C LEU A 135 -8.02 -17.22 -12.58
N THR A 136 -7.09 -18.16 -12.42
CA THR A 136 -6.76 -19.17 -13.43
C THR A 136 -7.99 -19.93 -13.91
N ASP A 137 -8.83 -20.39 -12.99
CA ASP A 137 -10.06 -21.12 -13.32
C ASP A 137 -11.04 -20.28 -14.15
N LYS A 138 -11.11 -18.97 -13.88
CA LYS A 138 -11.95 -18.05 -14.66
C LYS A 138 -11.40 -17.84 -16.07
N VAL A 139 -10.08 -17.71 -16.19
CA VAL A 139 -9.42 -17.54 -17.48
C VAL A 139 -9.58 -18.79 -18.34
N VAL A 140 -9.34 -19.99 -17.79
CA VAL A 140 -9.49 -21.26 -18.50
C VAL A 140 -10.89 -21.39 -19.08
N ARG A 141 -11.94 -21.08 -18.31
CA ARG A 141 -13.34 -21.14 -18.77
C ARG A 141 -13.70 -20.19 -19.92
N LEU A 142 -12.85 -19.20 -20.22
CA LEU A 142 -13.07 -18.32 -21.37
C LEU A 142 -12.62 -18.95 -22.70
N TYR A 143 -11.87 -20.07 -22.64
CA TYR A 143 -11.34 -20.79 -23.81
C TYR A 143 -12.01 -22.14 -24.04
N ASP A 144 -12.92 -22.56 -23.15
CA ASP A 144 -13.80 -23.72 -23.27
C ASP A 144 -15.13 -23.31 -23.95
#